data_3bbfd0962093ef9d207ad7fac8f33cd5
#
_entry.id   3bbfd0962093ef9d207ad7fac8f33cd5
#
_cell.length_a   1.000
_cell.length_b   1.000
_cell.length_c   1.000
_cell.angle_alpha   90.00
_cell.angle_beta   90.00
_cell.angle_gamma   90.00
#
_symmetry.space_group_name_H-M   'P 1'
#
loop_
_entity.id
_entity.type
_entity.pdbx_description
1 polymer ?
#
loop_
_entity_poly.entity_id
_entity_poly.type
_entity_poly.pdbx_seq_one_letter_code
_entity_poly.pdbx_strand_id
1 'polypeptide(L)'
;MKYFIDNKIGEPGGFGDVYDCHSELGDRYAIKMLKTDDENAVLRFQKEVRLTSRLNHPNVIRIIACDTEGENKYYIMPKYQCSIVQIIPMLYNNFDRQYNVITEILNGLIYLHEQGVLHRDLKPQNILYNSDTDIAISDLGFSRQIDSDSLRLTQYGDVFGTQRYISPEQAQNSENVDDKTDIFAFGKILEDIVTNFLQYPIPNDEIGYIIDKCTNPHANRRFASSRELKSMVDNVYQNMLKITSNDDISTSISLLEMGMMDFSDIENLALKLMSHAQEDSIEKFFLALSDDEYKQLEYK
;
A
#
# COMPACT_ATOMS: atom_id res chain seq x y z
N MET A 1 -10.38 -10.35 -30.54
CA MET A 1 -10.12 -11.46 -29.59
C MET A 1 -11.38 -11.60 -28.75
N LYS A 2 -11.91 -12.81 -28.59
CA LYS A 2 -13.08 -13.05 -27.70
C LYS A 2 -12.58 -13.40 -26.31
N TYR A 3 -13.36 -13.01 -25.29
CA TYR A 3 -13.11 -13.34 -23.90
C TYR A 3 -14.34 -14.07 -23.34
N PHE A 4 -14.08 -15.10 -22.55
CA PHE A 4 -15.11 -15.92 -21.89
C PHE A 4 -15.05 -15.61 -20.41
N ILE A 5 -16.20 -15.24 -19.84
CA ILE A 5 -16.34 -14.87 -18.43
C ILE A 5 -16.52 -16.15 -17.62
N ASP A 6 -15.74 -16.25 -16.54
CA ASP A 6 -15.78 -17.39 -15.61
C ASP A 6 -16.49 -16.97 -14.30
N ASN A 7 -15.78 -16.97 -13.18
CA ASN A 7 -16.35 -16.69 -11.86
C ASN A 7 -16.18 -15.22 -11.48
N LYS A 8 -17.12 -14.69 -10.71
CA LYS A 8 -16.97 -13.40 -10.06
C LYS A 8 -15.83 -13.45 -9.04
N ILE A 9 -14.98 -12.43 -9.06
CA ILE A 9 -13.85 -12.25 -8.14
C ILE A 9 -13.94 -10.89 -7.46
N GLY A 10 -13.28 -10.76 -6.31
CA GLY A 10 -13.25 -9.52 -5.53
C GLY A 10 -14.53 -9.24 -4.75
N GLU A 11 -14.44 -8.23 -3.89
CA GLU A 11 -15.59 -7.75 -3.12
C GLU A 11 -16.59 -7.04 -4.03
N PRO A 12 -17.89 -7.03 -3.68
CA PRO A 12 -18.87 -6.28 -4.43
C PRO A 12 -18.52 -4.79 -4.50
N GLY A 13 -18.13 -4.30 -5.66
CA GLY A 13 -17.84 -2.88 -5.88
C GLY A 13 -19.11 -2.04 -6.11
N GLY A 14 -19.05 -0.74 -5.80
CA GLY A 14 -20.20 0.17 -5.93
C GLY A 14 -20.66 0.38 -7.39
N PHE A 15 -19.75 0.36 -8.37
CA PHE A 15 -20.05 0.74 -9.77
C PHE A 15 -19.82 -0.38 -10.78
N GLY A 16 -19.13 -1.46 -10.42
CA GLY A 16 -18.86 -2.56 -11.34
C GLY A 16 -18.47 -3.83 -10.61
N ASP A 17 -18.66 -4.95 -11.28
CA ASP A 17 -18.21 -6.26 -10.83
C ASP A 17 -16.98 -6.71 -11.60
N VAL A 18 -16.08 -7.39 -10.92
CA VAL A 18 -14.89 -8.00 -11.50
C VAL A 18 -15.07 -9.51 -11.57
N TYR A 19 -14.75 -10.08 -12.72
CA TYR A 19 -14.82 -11.50 -12.98
C TYR A 19 -13.49 -12.01 -13.50
N ASP A 20 -13.19 -13.28 -13.23
CA ASP A 20 -12.21 -14.02 -14.00
C ASP A 20 -12.68 -14.16 -15.43
N CYS A 21 -11.77 -14.09 -16.37
CA CYS A 21 -12.04 -14.41 -17.76
C CYS A 21 -10.79 -14.99 -18.45
N HIS A 22 -11.01 -15.65 -19.57
CA HIS A 22 -9.92 -16.15 -20.41
C HIS A 22 -10.13 -15.81 -21.88
N SER A 23 -9.02 -15.70 -22.62
CA SER A 23 -9.05 -15.52 -24.07
C SER A 23 -9.36 -16.85 -24.80
N GLU A 24 -9.60 -16.79 -26.12
CA GLU A 24 -9.72 -17.98 -26.98
C GLU A 24 -8.47 -18.88 -26.93
N LEU A 25 -7.31 -18.31 -26.57
CA LEU A 25 -6.06 -19.03 -26.43
C LEU A 25 -5.83 -19.63 -25.04
N GLY A 26 -6.75 -19.37 -24.10
CA GLY A 26 -6.67 -19.86 -22.71
C GLY A 26 -5.90 -18.95 -21.77
N ASP A 27 -5.40 -17.79 -22.20
CA ASP A 27 -4.73 -16.84 -21.33
C ASP A 27 -5.72 -16.24 -20.33
N ARG A 28 -5.28 -16.10 -19.07
CA ARG A 28 -6.13 -15.65 -17.95
C ARG A 28 -6.03 -14.15 -17.76
N TYR A 29 -7.20 -13.53 -17.56
CA TYR A 29 -7.39 -12.10 -17.34
C TYR A 29 -8.46 -11.85 -16.30
N ALA A 30 -8.62 -10.57 -15.91
CA ALA A 30 -9.79 -10.09 -15.18
C ALA A 30 -10.58 -9.13 -16.08
N ILE A 31 -11.91 -9.17 -15.98
CA ILE A 31 -12.82 -8.27 -16.67
C ILE A 31 -13.63 -7.49 -15.63
N LYS A 32 -13.58 -6.15 -15.70
CA LYS A 32 -14.46 -5.28 -14.90
C LYS A 32 -15.64 -4.86 -15.75
N MET A 33 -16.85 -5.16 -15.30
CA MET A 33 -18.10 -4.86 -16.00
C MET A 33 -18.92 -3.85 -15.21
N LEU A 34 -19.44 -2.84 -15.90
CA LEU A 34 -20.36 -1.87 -15.31
C LEU A 34 -21.72 -2.54 -15.04
N LYS A 35 -22.31 -2.28 -13.87
CA LYS A 35 -23.59 -2.92 -13.43
C LYS A 35 -24.84 -2.12 -13.73
N THR A 36 -24.70 -0.89 -14.12
CA THR A 36 -25.82 0.06 -14.17
C THR A 36 -25.73 0.91 -15.43
N ASP A 37 -26.88 1.35 -15.89
CA ASP A 37 -27.01 2.31 -17.00
C ASP A 37 -27.18 3.76 -16.48
N ASP A 38 -26.96 4.01 -15.18
CA ASP A 38 -26.94 5.37 -14.65
C ASP A 38 -25.90 6.22 -15.40
N GLU A 39 -26.32 7.34 -15.95
CA GLU A 39 -25.47 8.19 -16.79
C GLU A 39 -24.18 8.63 -16.09
N ASN A 40 -24.26 8.95 -14.80
CA ASN A 40 -23.07 9.37 -14.04
C ASN A 40 -22.08 8.21 -13.84
N ALA A 41 -22.60 7.01 -13.61
CA ALA A 41 -21.76 5.80 -13.47
C ALA A 41 -21.12 5.45 -14.83
N VAL A 42 -21.84 5.55 -15.92
CA VAL A 42 -21.33 5.36 -17.29
C VAL A 42 -20.22 6.38 -17.60
N LEU A 43 -20.46 7.66 -17.38
CA LEU A 43 -19.44 8.71 -17.59
C LEU A 43 -18.19 8.49 -16.76
N ARG A 44 -18.34 8.07 -15.50
CA ARG A 44 -17.21 7.73 -14.61
C ARG A 44 -16.42 6.55 -15.14
N PHE A 45 -17.11 5.49 -15.56
CA PHE A 45 -16.47 4.30 -16.12
C PHE A 45 -15.72 4.62 -17.42
N GLN A 46 -16.32 5.38 -18.34
CA GLN A 46 -15.67 5.84 -19.56
C GLN A 46 -14.43 6.70 -19.27
N LYS A 47 -14.51 7.57 -18.25
CA LYS A 47 -13.40 8.40 -17.81
C LYS A 47 -12.27 7.53 -17.23
N GLU A 48 -12.59 6.55 -16.37
CA GLU A 48 -11.64 5.58 -15.83
C GLU A 48 -10.90 4.85 -16.97
N VAL A 49 -11.65 4.27 -17.90
CA VAL A 49 -11.08 3.56 -19.05
C VAL A 49 -10.17 4.46 -19.88
N ARG A 50 -10.65 5.66 -20.26
CA ARG A 50 -9.88 6.61 -21.06
C ARG A 50 -8.60 7.08 -20.37
N LEU A 51 -8.64 7.31 -19.06
CA LEU A 51 -7.49 7.72 -18.28
C LEU A 51 -6.48 6.57 -18.19
N THR A 52 -6.93 5.40 -17.72
CA THR A 52 -6.08 4.22 -17.51
C THR A 52 -5.43 3.75 -18.80
N SER A 53 -6.13 3.81 -19.95
CA SER A 53 -5.57 3.41 -21.25
C SER A 53 -4.39 4.26 -21.73
N ARG A 54 -4.17 5.44 -21.15
CA ARG A 54 -3.04 6.34 -21.49
C ARG A 54 -1.82 6.11 -20.59
N LEU A 55 -2.00 5.37 -19.49
CA LEU A 55 -0.95 5.11 -18.52
C LEU A 55 -0.20 3.83 -18.90
N ASN A 56 1.12 3.86 -18.74
CA ASN A 56 1.98 2.71 -19.02
C ASN A 56 3.11 2.65 -17.99
N HIS A 57 2.87 1.93 -16.90
CA HIS A 57 3.84 1.74 -15.83
C HIS A 57 3.60 0.36 -15.17
N PRO A 58 4.63 -0.40 -14.79
CA PRO A 58 4.47 -1.72 -14.18
C PRO A 58 3.58 -1.70 -12.92
N ASN A 59 3.66 -0.64 -12.12
CA ASN A 59 2.90 -0.50 -10.87
C ASN A 59 1.56 0.23 -11.03
N VAL A 60 1.06 0.37 -12.24
CA VAL A 60 -0.29 0.89 -12.51
C VAL A 60 -1.01 -0.08 -13.43
N ILE A 61 -2.25 -0.41 -13.09
CA ILE A 61 -3.04 -1.35 -13.89
C ILE A 61 -3.15 -0.89 -15.34
N ARG A 62 -2.96 -1.79 -16.29
CA ARG A 62 -3.15 -1.51 -17.72
C ARG A 62 -4.45 -2.07 -18.24
N ILE A 63 -5.06 -1.42 -19.20
CA ILE A 63 -6.21 -1.93 -19.95
C ILE A 63 -5.69 -2.66 -21.19
N ILE A 64 -6.13 -3.91 -21.37
CA ILE A 64 -5.77 -4.75 -22.51
C ILE A 64 -6.77 -4.57 -23.65
N ALA A 65 -8.07 -4.51 -23.32
CA ALA A 65 -9.18 -4.30 -24.22
C ALA A 65 -10.35 -3.69 -23.46
N CYS A 66 -11.20 -2.95 -24.16
CA CYS A 66 -12.42 -2.40 -23.55
C CYS A 66 -13.52 -2.24 -24.58
N ASP A 67 -14.77 -2.21 -24.09
CA ASP A 67 -15.94 -1.68 -24.78
C ASP A 67 -16.70 -0.79 -23.80
N THR A 68 -16.78 0.50 -24.10
CA THR A 68 -17.44 1.50 -23.27
C THR A 68 -18.72 2.05 -23.88
N GLU A 69 -19.06 1.66 -25.11
CA GLU A 69 -20.21 2.15 -25.88
C GLU A 69 -21.28 1.09 -26.08
N GLY A 70 -20.89 -0.21 -26.04
CA GLY A 70 -21.80 -1.33 -26.20
C GLY A 70 -22.84 -1.47 -25.10
N GLU A 71 -23.76 -2.41 -25.26
CA GLU A 71 -24.78 -2.75 -24.25
C GLU A 71 -24.14 -3.16 -22.93
N ASN A 72 -23.10 -4.01 -22.98
CA ASN A 72 -22.32 -4.43 -21.83
C ASN A 72 -20.99 -3.66 -21.82
N LYS A 73 -20.86 -2.67 -20.96
CA LYS A 73 -19.65 -1.87 -20.83
C LYS A 73 -18.64 -2.57 -19.96
N TYR A 74 -17.42 -2.77 -20.47
CA TYR A 74 -16.38 -3.51 -19.76
C TYR A 74 -14.97 -3.06 -20.15
N TYR A 75 -13.99 -3.45 -19.32
CA TYR A 75 -12.60 -3.51 -19.73
C TYR A 75 -11.90 -4.78 -19.20
N ILE A 76 -10.88 -5.22 -19.95
CA ILE A 76 -10.02 -6.36 -19.65
C ILE A 76 -8.69 -5.85 -19.11
N MET A 77 -8.21 -6.48 -18.06
CA MET A 77 -6.93 -6.15 -17.41
C MET A 77 -6.17 -7.43 -17.03
N PRO A 78 -4.85 -7.38 -16.76
CA PRO A 78 -4.12 -8.50 -16.21
C PRO A 78 -4.81 -9.01 -14.93
N LYS A 79 -4.85 -10.34 -14.76
CA LYS A 79 -5.35 -10.94 -13.53
C LYS A 79 -4.26 -10.92 -12.48
N TYR A 80 -4.58 -10.43 -11.29
CA TYR A 80 -3.77 -10.51 -10.08
C TYR A 80 -4.32 -11.58 -9.14
N GLN A 81 -3.46 -12.11 -8.25
CA GLN A 81 -3.85 -13.16 -7.32
C GLN A 81 -4.81 -12.63 -6.26
N CYS A 82 -4.51 -11.45 -5.71
CA CYS A 82 -5.32 -10.82 -4.66
C CYS A 82 -5.05 -9.30 -4.60
N SER A 83 -5.62 -8.60 -3.63
CA SER A 83 -5.18 -7.26 -3.21
C SER A 83 -4.21 -7.37 -2.04
N ILE A 84 -3.49 -6.28 -1.71
CA ILE A 84 -2.57 -6.29 -0.56
C ILE A 84 -3.28 -6.50 0.78
N VAL A 85 -4.60 -6.36 0.86
CA VAL A 85 -5.38 -6.69 2.08
C VAL A 85 -5.05 -8.08 2.59
N GLN A 86 -4.94 -9.07 1.68
CA GLN A 86 -4.72 -10.47 2.04
C GLN A 86 -3.28 -10.75 2.49
N ILE A 87 -2.32 -9.88 2.11
CA ILE A 87 -0.91 -10.10 2.44
C ILE A 87 -0.41 -9.23 3.59
N ILE A 88 -1.10 -8.17 3.99
CA ILE A 88 -0.71 -7.30 5.11
C ILE A 88 -0.35 -8.11 6.36
N PRO A 89 -1.13 -9.12 6.79
CA PRO A 89 -0.73 -9.94 7.95
C PRO A 89 0.60 -10.68 7.78
N MET A 90 1.02 -10.97 6.56
CA MET A 90 2.27 -11.66 6.25
C MET A 90 3.45 -10.69 6.11
N LEU A 91 3.19 -9.38 6.08
CA LEU A 91 4.22 -8.34 6.01
C LEU A 91 4.68 -7.90 7.41
N TYR A 92 3.87 -8.17 8.43
CA TYR A 92 4.21 -7.77 9.80
C TYR A 92 5.55 -8.37 10.23
N ASN A 93 6.43 -7.54 10.80
CA ASN A 93 7.81 -7.89 11.19
C ASN A 93 8.71 -8.46 10.08
N ASN A 94 8.37 -8.25 8.80
CA ASN A 94 9.21 -8.66 7.68
C ASN A 94 9.64 -7.43 6.85
N PHE A 95 10.73 -6.81 7.27
CA PHE A 95 11.20 -5.53 6.71
C PHE A 95 11.57 -5.61 5.22
N ASP A 96 12.14 -6.72 4.75
CA ASP A 96 12.44 -6.92 3.32
C ASP A 96 11.17 -6.91 2.48
N ARG A 97 10.18 -7.68 2.89
CA ARG A 97 8.89 -7.75 2.19
C ARG A 97 8.13 -6.43 2.27
N GLN A 98 8.11 -5.79 3.45
CA GLN A 98 7.53 -4.46 3.62
C GLN A 98 8.15 -3.47 2.65
N TYR A 99 9.49 -3.40 2.61
CA TYR A 99 10.22 -2.47 1.75
C TYR A 99 9.90 -2.69 0.28
N ASN A 100 9.89 -3.95 -0.20
CA ASN A 100 9.55 -4.27 -1.58
C ASN A 100 8.12 -3.80 -1.91
N VAL A 101 7.13 -4.21 -1.12
CA VAL A 101 5.72 -3.84 -1.34
C VAL A 101 5.52 -2.32 -1.31
N ILE A 102 6.06 -1.63 -0.31
CA ILE A 102 5.96 -0.18 -0.14
C ILE A 102 6.62 0.55 -1.32
N THR A 103 7.78 0.08 -1.76
CA THR A 103 8.51 0.65 -2.91
C THR A 103 7.72 0.56 -4.20
N GLU A 104 7.11 -0.58 -4.49
CA GLU A 104 6.28 -0.77 -5.68
C GLU A 104 5.03 0.13 -5.67
N ILE A 105 4.38 0.27 -4.50
CA ILE A 105 3.24 1.20 -4.34
C ILE A 105 3.70 2.64 -4.61
N LEU A 106 4.82 3.06 -4.02
CA LEU A 106 5.34 4.42 -4.20
C LEU A 106 5.79 4.69 -5.64
N ASN A 107 6.39 3.71 -6.33
CA ASN A 107 6.74 3.85 -7.74
C ASN A 107 5.50 4.11 -8.61
N GLY A 108 4.42 3.37 -8.39
CA GLY A 108 3.15 3.59 -9.07
C GLY A 108 2.54 4.96 -8.76
N LEU A 109 2.58 5.37 -7.49
CA LEU A 109 2.03 6.65 -7.05
C LEU A 109 2.83 7.85 -7.62
N ILE A 110 4.17 7.77 -7.62
CA ILE A 110 5.05 8.77 -8.22
C ILE A 110 4.71 8.92 -9.70
N TYR A 111 4.61 7.79 -10.44
CA TYR A 111 4.26 7.84 -11.85
C TYR A 111 2.91 8.51 -12.09
N LEU A 112 1.86 8.19 -11.32
CA LEU A 112 0.55 8.83 -11.43
C LEU A 112 0.66 10.35 -11.24
N HIS A 113 1.35 10.80 -10.19
CA HIS A 113 1.52 12.21 -9.89
C HIS A 113 2.31 12.94 -10.99
N GLU A 114 3.33 12.32 -11.58
CA GLU A 114 4.09 12.87 -12.70
C GLU A 114 3.27 12.97 -13.99
N GLN A 115 2.26 12.10 -14.16
CA GLN A 115 1.27 12.23 -15.24
C GLN A 115 0.14 13.24 -14.91
N GLY A 116 0.24 13.96 -13.79
CA GLY A 116 -0.79 14.88 -13.31
C GLY A 116 -2.08 14.18 -12.87
N VAL A 117 -2.01 12.92 -12.47
CA VAL A 117 -3.15 12.09 -12.05
C VAL A 117 -3.14 11.92 -10.54
N LEU A 118 -4.21 12.36 -9.89
CA LEU A 118 -4.50 12.09 -8.49
C LEU A 118 -5.41 10.87 -8.38
N HIS A 119 -5.05 9.91 -7.54
CA HIS A 119 -5.85 8.69 -7.37
C HIS A 119 -7.16 8.93 -6.61
N ARG A 120 -7.09 9.61 -5.46
CA ARG A 120 -8.20 10.06 -4.60
C ARG A 120 -9.02 8.97 -3.90
N ASP A 121 -8.79 7.70 -4.18
CA ASP A 121 -9.37 6.53 -3.51
C ASP A 121 -8.30 5.43 -3.30
N LEU A 122 -7.07 5.85 -2.97
CA LEU A 122 -5.98 4.92 -2.70
C LEU A 122 -6.25 4.20 -1.37
N LYS A 123 -6.29 2.86 -1.41
CA LYS A 123 -6.56 1.98 -0.26
C LYS A 123 -6.06 0.57 -0.55
N PRO A 124 -5.87 -0.30 0.46
CA PRO A 124 -5.35 -1.65 0.25
C PRO A 124 -6.13 -2.50 -0.76
N GLN A 125 -7.46 -2.30 -0.86
CA GLN A 125 -8.31 -3.01 -1.83
C GLN A 125 -7.99 -2.66 -3.29
N ASN A 126 -7.48 -1.44 -3.54
CA ASN A 126 -7.16 -0.92 -4.87
C ASN A 126 -5.68 -1.15 -5.26
N ILE A 127 -4.93 -1.88 -4.46
CA ILE A 127 -3.55 -2.28 -4.73
C ILE A 127 -3.53 -3.78 -4.96
N LEU A 128 -3.33 -4.16 -6.21
CA LEU A 128 -3.35 -5.55 -6.68
C LEU A 128 -1.97 -6.18 -6.53
N TYR A 129 -1.93 -7.47 -6.20
CA TYR A 129 -0.72 -8.18 -5.80
C TYR A 129 -0.58 -9.54 -6.51
N ASN A 130 0.59 -9.82 -7.04
CA ASN A 130 1.06 -11.13 -7.48
C ASN A 130 2.29 -11.60 -6.69
N SER A 131 3.24 -10.69 -6.44
CA SER A 131 4.43 -10.89 -5.61
C SER A 131 4.86 -9.56 -5.00
N ASP A 132 5.83 -9.59 -4.09
CA ASP A 132 6.34 -8.38 -3.44
C ASP A 132 6.97 -7.37 -4.42
N THR A 133 7.25 -7.80 -5.65
CA THR A 133 7.80 -6.99 -6.76
C THR A 133 6.87 -6.93 -7.99
N ASP A 134 5.64 -7.45 -7.90
CA ASP A 134 4.62 -7.36 -8.95
C ASP A 134 3.30 -6.89 -8.33
N ILE A 135 3.18 -5.58 -8.21
CA ILE A 135 2.07 -4.86 -7.57
C ILE A 135 1.61 -3.76 -8.52
N ALA A 136 0.29 -3.58 -8.63
CA ALA A 136 -0.28 -2.51 -9.44
C ALA A 136 -1.40 -1.75 -8.71
N ILE A 137 -1.34 -0.42 -8.77
CA ILE A 137 -2.43 0.47 -8.35
C ILE A 137 -3.55 0.37 -9.38
N SER A 138 -4.78 0.18 -8.92
CA SER A 138 -5.97 -0.03 -9.75
C SER A 138 -7.12 0.89 -9.32
N ASP A 139 -8.20 0.89 -10.09
CA ASP A 139 -9.44 1.63 -9.82
C ASP A 139 -9.27 3.15 -9.83
N LEU A 140 -8.97 3.70 -11.01
CA LEU A 140 -8.85 5.14 -11.22
C LEU A 140 -10.22 5.85 -11.44
N GLY A 141 -11.32 5.22 -11.04
CA GLY A 141 -12.68 5.76 -11.23
C GLY A 141 -12.97 7.08 -10.50
N PHE A 142 -12.23 7.38 -9.42
CA PHE A 142 -12.30 8.64 -8.69
C PHE A 142 -11.18 9.62 -9.03
N SER A 143 -10.28 9.24 -9.92
CA SER A 143 -9.10 10.03 -10.27
C SER A 143 -9.45 11.35 -10.93
N ARG A 144 -8.60 12.34 -10.70
CA ARG A 144 -8.69 13.67 -11.31
C ARG A 144 -7.37 14.00 -12.04
N GLN A 145 -7.47 14.50 -13.26
CA GLN A 145 -6.36 15.22 -13.90
C GLN A 145 -6.31 16.65 -13.36
N ILE A 146 -5.13 17.11 -12.97
CA ILE A 146 -4.92 18.43 -12.30
C ILE A 146 -5.40 19.59 -13.19
N ASP A 147 -5.29 19.46 -14.53
CA ASP A 147 -5.62 20.52 -15.50
C ASP A 147 -7.03 20.40 -16.11
N SER A 148 -7.88 19.50 -15.65
CA SER A 148 -9.22 19.33 -16.23
C SER A 148 -10.31 19.87 -15.31
N ASP A 149 -11.14 20.80 -15.83
CA ASP A 149 -12.43 21.20 -15.27
C ASP A 149 -13.43 20.04 -15.30
N SER A 150 -13.15 18.99 -14.54
CA SER A 150 -14.00 17.81 -14.54
C SER A 150 -15.07 17.90 -13.46
N LEU A 151 -16.31 17.70 -13.88
CA LEU A 151 -17.54 17.57 -13.12
C LEU A 151 -17.30 17.03 -11.68
N ARG A 152 -17.82 17.75 -10.71
CA ARG A 152 -17.89 17.34 -9.29
C ARG A 152 -18.77 16.08 -9.19
N LEU A 153 -18.15 14.91 -9.18
CA LEU A 153 -18.83 13.65 -8.90
C LEU A 153 -18.60 13.30 -7.43
N THR A 154 -19.21 14.05 -6.54
CA THR A 154 -19.25 13.77 -5.10
C THR A 154 -20.61 13.25 -4.72
N GLN A 155 -20.78 11.94 -4.75
CA GLN A 155 -21.67 11.24 -3.83
C GLN A 155 -20.90 10.04 -3.30
N TYR A 156 -20.37 10.20 -2.08
CA TYR A 156 -19.86 9.09 -1.30
C TYR A 156 -21.05 8.25 -0.86
N GLY A 157 -21.29 7.14 -1.55
CA GLY A 157 -22.13 6.07 -1.04
C GLY A 157 -21.38 5.30 0.03
N ASP A 158 -22.02 5.10 1.16
CA ASP A 158 -21.56 4.44 2.35
C ASP A 158 -20.88 3.10 2.08
N VAL A 159 -19.56 3.02 2.37
CA VAL A 159 -18.92 1.76 2.74
C VAL A 159 -18.11 2.03 4.01
N PHE A 160 -18.56 1.51 5.11
CA PHE A 160 -17.80 1.44 6.37
C PHE A 160 -16.42 0.85 6.07
N GLY A 161 -15.35 1.62 6.29
CA GLY A 161 -13.95 1.22 6.03
C GLY A 161 -13.19 2.14 5.07
N THR A 162 -13.81 2.68 4.03
CA THR A 162 -13.16 3.60 3.07
C THR A 162 -12.80 4.95 3.70
N GLN A 163 -13.54 5.40 4.72
CA GLN A 163 -13.33 6.69 5.39
C GLN A 163 -11.94 6.84 6.03
N ARG A 164 -11.30 5.74 6.42
CA ARG A 164 -9.97 5.73 7.04
C ARG A 164 -8.87 6.33 6.15
N TYR A 165 -8.97 6.15 4.84
CA TYR A 165 -7.98 6.59 3.85
C TYR A 165 -8.30 7.96 3.24
N ILE A 166 -9.46 8.52 3.56
CA ILE A 166 -9.90 9.84 3.06
C ILE A 166 -9.18 10.93 3.85
N SER A 167 -8.48 11.80 3.15
CA SER A 167 -7.81 12.93 3.78
C SER A 167 -8.82 13.97 4.31
N PRO A 168 -8.45 14.76 5.35
CA PRO A 168 -9.34 15.77 5.93
C PRO A 168 -9.86 16.78 4.89
N GLU A 169 -9.02 17.21 3.95
CA GLU A 169 -9.40 18.12 2.87
C GLU A 169 -10.37 17.50 1.88
N GLN A 170 -10.26 16.19 1.60
CA GLN A 170 -11.27 15.48 0.80
C GLN A 170 -12.61 15.38 1.53
N ALA A 171 -12.58 15.05 2.83
CA ALA A 171 -13.80 14.95 3.64
C ALA A 171 -14.56 16.28 3.72
N GLN A 172 -13.84 17.40 3.64
CA GLN A 172 -14.42 18.75 3.64
C GLN A 172 -14.87 19.22 2.25
N ASN A 173 -14.81 18.36 1.21
CA ASN A 173 -15.10 18.71 -0.18
C ASN A 173 -14.28 19.94 -0.68
N SER A 174 -13.03 20.05 -0.23
CA SER A 174 -12.14 21.14 -0.62
C SER A 174 -11.88 21.10 -2.14
N GLU A 175 -11.96 22.25 -2.78
CA GLU A 175 -11.61 22.38 -4.21
C GLU A 175 -10.11 22.21 -4.45
N ASN A 176 -9.30 22.43 -3.41
CA ASN A 176 -7.84 22.41 -3.45
C ASN A 176 -7.26 21.06 -2.98
N VAL A 177 -7.73 19.97 -3.59
CA VAL A 177 -7.16 18.63 -3.37
C VAL A 177 -6.00 18.44 -4.34
N ASP A 178 -4.80 18.22 -3.80
CA ASP A 178 -3.56 17.98 -4.55
C ASP A 178 -3.00 16.56 -4.25
N ASP A 179 -1.76 16.29 -4.68
CA ASP A 179 -1.05 15.02 -4.50
C ASP A 179 -0.87 14.62 -3.02
N LYS A 180 -0.93 15.57 -2.08
CA LYS A 180 -0.83 15.30 -0.64
C LYS A 180 -2.01 14.52 -0.09
N THR A 181 -3.12 14.49 -0.80
CA THR A 181 -4.27 13.61 -0.52
C THR A 181 -3.89 12.14 -0.62
N ASP A 182 -3.21 11.76 -1.71
CA ASP A 182 -2.76 10.39 -1.93
C ASP A 182 -1.59 10.03 -0.98
N ILE A 183 -0.77 11.02 -0.60
CA ILE A 183 0.26 10.86 0.45
C ILE A 183 -0.38 10.53 1.80
N PHE A 184 -1.50 11.17 2.15
CA PHE A 184 -2.26 10.83 3.36
C PHE A 184 -2.77 9.39 3.32
N ALA A 185 -3.40 9.01 2.21
CA ALA A 185 -3.91 7.65 2.01
C ALA A 185 -2.78 6.61 2.10
N PHE A 186 -1.63 6.89 1.46
CA PHE A 186 -0.44 6.04 1.57
C PHE A 186 0.04 5.92 3.02
N GLY A 187 0.07 7.01 3.80
CA GLY A 187 0.42 6.97 5.22
C GLY A 187 -0.47 6.02 6.03
N LYS A 188 -1.78 5.98 5.71
CA LYS A 188 -2.71 5.03 6.33
C LYS A 188 -2.50 3.58 5.87
N ILE A 189 -2.05 3.37 4.64
CA ILE A 189 -1.67 2.04 4.15
C ILE A 189 -0.38 1.57 4.84
N LEU A 190 0.60 2.45 4.99
CA LEU A 190 1.84 2.14 5.71
C LEU A 190 1.54 1.79 7.18
N GLU A 191 0.66 2.55 7.85
CA GLU A 191 0.18 2.25 9.19
C GLU A 191 -0.43 0.83 9.26
N ASP A 192 -1.31 0.47 8.30
CA ASP A 192 -1.90 -0.88 8.25
C ASP A 192 -0.85 -1.99 8.06
N ILE A 193 0.17 -1.76 7.22
CA ILE A 193 1.24 -2.72 6.96
C ILE A 193 2.07 -2.97 8.22
N VAL A 194 2.51 -1.92 8.91
CA VAL A 194 3.42 -2.06 10.05
C VAL A 194 2.71 -2.42 11.36
N THR A 195 1.40 -2.16 11.46
CA THR A 195 0.60 -2.46 12.65
C THR A 195 -0.32 -3.67 12.46
N ASN A 196 -0.28 -4.32 11.30
CA ASN A 196 -1.23 -5.38 10.92
C ASN A 196 -2.69 -4.95 11.18
N PHE A 197 -3.15 -3.89 10.51
CA PHE A 197 -4.47 -3.30 10.69
C PHE A 197 -4.76 -2.86 12.13
N LEU A 198 -3.79 -2.21 12.78
CA LEU A 198 -3.89 -1.71 14.17
C LEU A 198 -4.00 -2.82 15.23
N GLN A 199 -3.64 -4.05 14.91
CA GLN A 199 -3.48 -5.10 15.93
C GLN A 199 -2.28 -4.84 16.84
N TYR A 200 -1.28 -4.10 16.34
CA TYR A 200 -0.07 -3.71 17.06
C TYR A 200 0.06 -2.18 17.07
N PRO A 201 0.79 -1.61 18.03
CA PRO A 201 1.00 -0.16 18.08
C PRO A 201 1.82 0.35 16.90
N ILE A 202 1.64 1.64 16.57
CA ILE A 202 2.53 2.33 15.64
C ILE A 202 3.92 2.39 16.26
N PRO A 203 5.00 2.02 15.55
CA PRO A 203 6.36 2.11 16.05
C PRO A 203 6.71 3.54 16.46
N ASN A 204 7.46 3.71 17.53
CA ASN A 204 7.96 5.03 17.97
C ASN A 204 9.39 5.26 17.43
N ASP A 205 9.55 5.18 16.13
CA ASP A 205 10.80 5.27 15.40
C ASP A 205 10.64 6.12 14.11
N GLU A 206 11.59 6.01 13.19
CA GLU A 206 11.56 6.69 11.89
C GLU A 206 10.35 6.30 11.03
N ILE A 207 9.86 5.05 11.12
CA ILE A 207 8.65 4.63 10.40
C ILE A 207 7.43 5.32 10.99
N GLY A 208 7.30 5.36 12.31
CA GLY A 208 6.26 6.12 13.00
C GLY A 208 6.26 7.59 12.60
N TYR A 209 7.45 8.21 12.53
CA TYR A 209 7.59 9.58 12.03
C TYR A 209 7.08 9.75 10.58
N ILE A 210 7.38 8.79 9.67
CA ILE A 210 6.87 8.83 8.30
C ILE A 210 5.35 8.78 8.28
N ILE A 211 4.75 7.88 9.06
CA ILE A 211 3.29 7.75 9.19
C ILE A 211 2.68 9.05 9.68
N ASP A 212 3.18 9.62 10.78
CA ASP A 212 2.69 10.86 11.35
C ASP A 212 2.79 12.04 10.38
N LYS A 213 3.91 12.14 9.65
CA LYS A 213 4.09 13.19 8.65
C LYS A 213 3.14 13.01 7.47
N CYS A 214 2.97 11.80 6.94
CA CYS A 214 2.01 11.52 5.86
C CYS A 214 0.57 11.84 6.28
N THR A 215 0.18 11.48 7.50
CA THR A 215 -1.20 11.57 7.99
C THR A 215 -1.50 12.88 8.72
N ASN A 216 -0.59 13.86 8.64
CA ASN A 216 -0.83 15.16 9.25
C ASN A 216 -2.15 15.77 8.73
N PRO A 217 -3.03 16.29 9.62
CA PRO A 217 -4.31 16.88 9.21
C PRO A 217 -4.14 18.08 8.28
N HIS A 218 -3.02 18.80 8.37
CA HIS A 218 -2.69 19.92 7.49
C HIS A 218 -1.85 19.43 6.32
N ALA A 219 -2.39 19.45 5.10
CA ALA A 219 -1.74 18.96 3.88
C ALA A 219 -0.36 19.59 3.65
N ASN A 220 -0.17 20.87 3.96
CA ASN A 220 1.11 21.57 3.81
C ASN A 220 2.20 21.15 4.81
N ARG A 221 1.88 20.33 5.81
CA ARG A 221 2.83 19.75 6.76
C ARG A 221 3.24 18.32 6.39
N ARG A 222 2.61 17.73 5.38
CA ARG A 222 2.99 16.43 4.82
C ARG A 222 4.25 16.55 3.98
N PHE A 223 4.72 15.45 3.41
CA PHE A 223 5.76 15.47 2.39
C PHE A 223 5.35 16.34 1.21
N ALA A 224 6.30 17.07 0.61
CA ALA A 224 6.01 17.97 -0.50
C ALA A 224 5.62 17.21 -1.77
N SER A 225 6.07 15.96 -1.92
CA SER A 225 5.73 15.08 -3.05
C SER A 225 5.88 13.60 -2.66
N SER A 226 5.27 12.70 -3.45
CA SER A 226 5.49 11.25 -3.34
C SER A 226 6.96 10.84 -3.56
N ARG A 227 7.72 11.62 -4.33
CA ARG A 227 9.16 11.40 -4.53
C ARG A 227 9.97 11.72 -3.27
N GLU A 228 9.67 12.84 -2.57
CA GLU A 228 10.29 13.14 -1.27
C GLU A 228 9.97 12.05 -0.24
N LEU A 229 8.70 11.63 -0.18
CA LEU A 229 8.26 10.53 0.67
C LEU A 229 9.04 9.24 0.39
N LYS A 230 9.16 8.84 -0.89
CA LYS A 230 9.92 7.66 -1.27
C LYS A 230 11.38 7.74 -0.83
N SER A 231 12.03 8.88 -1.03
CA SER A 231 13.42 9.06 -0.60
C SER A 231 13.59 8.87 0.91
N MET A 232 12.63 9.30 1.72
CA MET A 232 12.66 9.08 3.17
C MET A 232 12.45 7.61 3.52
N VAL A 233 11.46 6.95 2.90
CA VAL A 233 11.21 5.51 3.06
C VAL A 233 12.44 4.70 2.68
N ASP A 234 13.05 4.98 1.51
CA ASP A 234 14.25 4.27 1.06
C ASP A 234 15.39 4.38 2.09
N ASN A 235 15.64 5.59 2.63
CA ASN A 235 16.68 5.80 3.62
C ASN A 235 16.44 5.00 4.90
N VAL A 236 15.21 5.04 5.43
CA VAL A 236 14.86 4.33 6.67
C VAL A 236 14.98 2.82 6.49
N TYR A 237 14.28 2.26 5.50
CA TYR A 237 14.29 0.81 5.28
C TYR A 237 15.68 0.27 4.88
N GLN A 238 16.44 0.99 4.05
CA GLN A 238 17.81 0.56 3.72
C GLN A 238 18.73 0.57 4.92
N ASN A 239 18.58 1.50 5.87
CA ASN A 239 19.33 1.47 7.11
C ASN A 239 18.93 0.27 7.98
N MET A 240 17.62 0.02 8.13
CA MET A 240 17.11 -1.15 8.85
C MET A 240 17.64 -2.47 8.25
N LEU A 241 17.57 -2.61 6.92
CA LEU A 241 18.04 -3.80 6.21
C LEU A 241 19.56 -4.01 6.33
N LYS A 242 20.35 -2.93 6.33
CA LYS A 242 21.80 -3.03 6.59
C LYS A 242 22.07 -3.53 8.01
N ILE A 243 21.30 -3.05 8.97
CA ILE A 243 21.40 -3.46 10.36
C ILE A 243 21.03 -4.96 10.49
N THR A 244 19.94 -5.41 9.88
CA THR A 244 19.50 -6.81 9.92
C THR A 244 20.40 -7.78 9.14
N SER A 245 21.11 -7.32 8.12
CA SER A 245 22.01 -8.15 7.29
C SER A 245 23.41 -8.33 7.87
N ASN A 246 23.82 -7.49 8.82
CA ASN A 246 25.11 -7.63 9.49
C ASN A 246 25.01 -8.66 10.61
N ASP A 247 25.75 -9.75 10.50
CA ASP A 247 25.94 -10.80 11.55
C ASP A 247 26.69 -10.29 12.80
N ASP A 248 26.83 -8.97 12.95
CA ASP A 248 27.55 -8.35 14.06
C ASP A 248 26.61 -8.21 15.27
N ILE A 249 27.02 -8.80 16.37
CA ILE A 249 26.36 -8.76 17.69
C ILE A 249 26.08 -7.31 18.13
N SER A 250 27.00 -6.39 17.87
CA SER A 250 26.87 -4.98 18.25
C SER A 250 25.67 -4.32 17.54
N THR A 251 25.42 -4.70 16.30
CA THR A 251 24.30 -4.22 15.48
C THR A 251 22.97 -4.78 15.99
N SER A 252 22.95 -6.07 16.33
CA SER A 252 21.74 -6.69 16.91
C SER A 252 21.38 -6.07 18.27
N ILE A 253 22.36 -5.72 19.09
CA ILE A 253 22.14 -4.99 20.36
C ILE A 253 21.55 -3.59 20.08
N SER A 254 22.03 -2.88 19.07
CA SER A 254 21.46 -1.58 18.69
C SER A 254 20.01 -1.69 18.22
N LEU A 255 19.63 -2.76 17.52
CA LEU A 255 18.24 -3.05 17.17
C LEU A 255 17.35 -3.30 18.40
N LEU A 256 17.88 -4.01 19.37
CA LEU A 256 17.19 -4.23 20.64
C LEU A 256 16.96 -2.92 21.40
N GLU A 257 17.99 -2.06 21.49
CA GLU A 257 17.88 -0.72 22.09
C GLU A 257 16.83 0.16 21.41
N MET A 258 16.61 -0.02 20.11
CA MET A 258 15.60 0.69 19.32
C MET A 258 14.20 0.07 19.44
N GLY A 259 14.03 -1.05 20.14
CA GLY A 259 12.77 -1.79 20.23
C GLY A 259 12.34 -2.43 18.91
N MET A 260 13.28 -2.75 18.02
CA MET A 260 13.05 -3.26 16.66
C MET A 260 13.19 -4.80 16.56
N MET A 261 13.29 -5.51 17.66
CA MET A 261 13.40 -6.96 17.70
C MET A 261 12.16 -7.58 18.30
N ASP A 262 11.66 -8.66 17.70
CA ASP A 262 10.65 -9.48 18.35
C ASP A 262 11.30 -10.42 19.39
N PHE A 263 10.46 -11.07 20.21
CA PHE A 263 10.96 -11.93 21.27
C PHE A 263 11.76 -13.11 20.75
N SER A 264 11.44 -13.66 19.57
CA SER A 264 12.19 -14.75 18.93
C SER A 264 13.59 -14.31 18.50
N ASP A 265 13.70 -13.07 17.99
CA ASP A 265 14.98 -12.47 17.61
C ASP A 265 15.86 -12.19 18.85
N ILE A 266 15.23 -11.71 19.93
CA ILE A 266 15.91 -11.49 21.24
C ILE A 266 16.42 -12.82 21.81
N GLU A 267 15.61 -13.87 21.75
CA GLU A 267 16.00 -15.22 22.19
C GLU A 267 17.19 -15.77 21.37
N ASN A 268 17.14 -15.61 20.05
CA ASN A 268 18.24 -16.01 19.16
C ASN A 268 19.52 -15.21 19.43
N LEU A 269 19.40 -13.90 19.66
CA LEU A 269 20.53 -13.05 20.03
C LEU A 269 21.12 -13.47 21.38
N ALA A 270 20.31 -13.76 22.39
CA ALA A 270 20.73 -14.25 23.68
C ALA A 270 21.53 -15.55 23.54
N LEU A 271 21.04 -16.53 22.76
CA LEU A 271 21.75 -17.80 22.49
C LEU A 271 23.07 -17.56 21.76
N LYS A 272 23.13 -16.62 20.81
CA LYS A 272 24.35 -16.25 20.09
C LYS A 272 25.40 -15.62 21.01
N LEU A 273 24.97 -14.73 21.92
CA LEU A 273 25.81 -14.10 22.94
C LEU A 273 26.39 -15.13 23.93
N MET A 274 25.56 -16.05 24.41
CA MET A 274 26.00 -17.10 25.33
C MET A 274 27.05 -18.04 24.72
N SER A 275 27.07 -18.18 23.40
CA SER A 275 27.99 -19.13 22.72
C SER A 275 29.32 -18.50 22.27
N HIS A 276 29.40 -17.18 22.01
CA HIS A 276 30.54 -16.58 21.30
C HIS A 276 30.92 -15.15 21.71
N ALA A 277 30.25 -14.51 22.69
CA ALA A 277 30.43 -13.08 22.93
C ALA A 277 31.47 -12.71 23.99
N GLN A 278 32.02 -11.50 23.84
CA GLN A 278 32.80 -10.83 24.85
C GLN A 278 31.91 -10.28 25.98
N GLU A 279 32.42 -10.16 27.18
CA GLU A 279 31.72 -9.74 28.40
C GLU A 279 30.98 -8.38 28.23
N ASP A 280 31.57 -7.42 27.50
CA ASP A 280 31.02 -6.10 27.21
C ASP A 280 29.74 -6.15 26.33
N SER A 281 29.65 -7.11 25.42
CA SER A 281 28.46 -7.29 24.56
C SER A 281 27.30 -7.91 25.33
N ILE A 282 27.57 -8.77 26.27
CA ILE A 282 26.59 -9.41 27.15
C ILE A 282 25.98 -8.35 28.09
N GLU A 283 26.80 -7.48 28.66
CA GLU A 283 26.34 -6.39 29.53
C GLU A 283 25.41 -5.43 28.76
N LYS A 284 25.80 -5.00 27.57
CA LYS A 284 24.98 -4.14 26.72
C LYS A 284 23.63 -4.78 26.34
N PHE A 285 23.63 -6.08 26.05
CA PHE A 285 22.40 -6.81 25.75
C PHE A 285 21.41 -6.75 26.93
N PHE A 286 21.88 -7.05 28.15
CA PHE A 286 21.01 -7.02 29.33
C PHE A 286 20.52 -5.61 29.67
N LEU A 287 21.34 -4.58 29.43
CA LEU A 287 20.93 -3.18 29.61
C LEU A 287 19.87 -2.70 28.59
N ALA A 288 19.84 -3.32 27.41
CA ALA A 288 18.92 -2.98 26.34
C ALA A 288 17.53 -3.66 26.48
N LEU A 289 17.44 -4.74 27.29
CA LEU A 289 16.16 -5.43 27.52
C LEU A 289 15.20 -4.60 28.36
N SER A 290 13.93 -4.60 27.99
CA SER A 290 12.86 -4.16 28.87
C SER A 290 12.61 -5.14 30.02
N ASP A 291 11.98 -4.67 31.10
CA ASP A 291 11.65 -5.51 32.27
C ASP A 291 10.80 -6.75 31.89
N ASP A 292 9.95 -6.62 30.88
CA ASP A 292 9.07 -7.70 30.44
C ASP A 292 9.83 -8.74 29.60
N GLU A 293 10.74 -8.29 28.70
CA GLU A 293 11.61 -9.17 27.90
C GLU A 293 12.60 -9.92 28.78
N TYR A 294 13.20 -9.25 29.77
CA TYR A 294 14.08 -9.88 30.75
C TYR A 294 13.36 -11.01 31.50
N LYS A 295 12.15 -10.77 32.01
CA LYS A 295 11.35 -11.79 32.70
C LYS A 295 11.02 -12.99 31.80
N GLN A 296 10.72 -12.75 30.53
CA GLN A 296 10.40 -13.83 29.59
C GLN A 296 11.61 -14.72 29.30
N LEU A 297 12.82 -14.15 29.23
CA LEU A 297 14.07 -14.91 29.07
C LEU A 297 14.43 -15.71 30.32
N GLU A 298 14.15 -15.21 31.51
CA GLU A 298 14.48 -15.87 32.79
C GLU A 298 13.63 -17.13 33.04
N TYR A 299 12.43 -17.24 32.43
CA TYR A 299 11.52 -18.37 32.60
C TYR A 299 11.74 -19.50 31.59
N LYS A 300 12.68 -19.40 30.63
CA LYS A 300 13.06 -20.44 29.68
C LYS A 300 14.47 -21.00 29.94
#